data_7038674445021f4e4cfabec6383d0200
#
_entry.id   7038674445021f4e4cfabec6383d0200
#
_cell.length_a   1.000
_cell.length_b   1.000
_cell.length_c   1.000
_cell.angle_alpha   90.00
_cell.angle_beta   90.00
_cell.angle_gamma   90.00
#
_symmetry.space_group_name_H-M   'P 1'
#
loop_
_entity.id
_entity.type
_entity.pdbx_description
1 polymer ?
#
loop_
_entity_poly.entity_id
_entity_poly.type
_entity_poly.pdbx_seq_one_letter_code
_entity_poly.pdbx_strand_id
1 'polypeptide(L)'
;PHVAADDIRIAFDATSAYVHAENSRKLTELGVLMIDLTPAAIGPYCVPPVNLKDNLKAGATNVNMVTCGGQATIPLVAAVSRVQPVEYAEIIATAASKSVGPGTRKNIDEFTRTTAGAVEQVGGAKKGKAIIVINPAEPPLIMRDTVHCLVEGTPDEAAITESIHAM
;
A
#
# COMPACT_ATOMS: atom_id res chain seq x y z
N PRO A 1 -1.74 -27.50 -10.87
CA PRO A 1 -2.12 -28.87 -10.41
C PRO A 1 -1.85 -29.09 -8.91
N HIS A 2 -0.69 -28.62 -8.41
CA HIS A 2 -0.31 -28.84 -7.00
C HIS A 2 -1.15 -28.03 -6.01
N VAL A 3 -1.52 -26.78 -6.35
CA VAL A 3 -2.30 -25.88 -5.47
C VAL A 3 -3.63 -26.51 -5.05
N ALA A 4 -4.35 -27.11 -5.99
CA ALA A 4 -5.63 -27.77 -5.68
C ALA A 4 -5.46 -29.10 -4.93
N ALA A 5 -4.34 -29.80 -5.15
CA ALA A 5 -4.06 -31.06 -4.48
C ALA A 5 -3.66 -30.88 -3.01
N ASP A 6 -3.04 -29.74 -2.66
CA ASP A 6 -2.47 -29.48 -1.33
C ASP A 6 -3.40 -28.63 -0.43
N ASP A 7 -4.67 -28.40 -0.82
CA ASP A 7 -5.66 -27.56 -0.10
C ASP A 7 -5.12 -26.15 0.26
N ILE A 8 -4.36 -25.54 -0.64
CA ILE A 8 -3.84 -24.19 -0.47
C ILE A 8 -4.98 -23.19 -0.63
N ARG A 9 -5.18 -22.34 0.37
CA ARG A 9 -6.25 -21.32 0.42
C ARG A 9 -5.78 -19.90 0.25
N ILE A 10 -4.50 -19.64 0.47
CA ILE A 10 -3.90 -18.32 0.38
C ILE A 10 -2.61 -18.45 -0.42
N ALA A 11 -2.39 -17.53 -1.36
CA ALA A 11 -1.16 -17.42 -2.12
C ALA A 11 -0.63 -15.99 -2.11
N PHE A 12 0.67 -15.83 -1.85
CA PHE A 12 1.37 -14.56 -1.98
C PHE A 12 2.02 -14.49 -3.35
N ASP A 13 1.67 -13.47 -4.12
CA ASP A 13 2.29 -13.24 -5.43
C ASP A 13 3.33 -12.12 -5.36
N ALA A 14 4.59 -12.50 -5.44
CA ALA A 14 5.75 -11.61 -5.49
C ALA A 14 6.47 -11.66 -6.85
N THR A 15 5.75 -11.94 -7.93
CA THR A 15 6.32 -12.10 -9.28
C THR A 15 6.51 -10.74 -9.96
N SER A 16 5.63 -10.38 -10.86
CA SER A 16 5.64 -9.08 -11.54
C SER A 16 4.21 -8.65 -11.89
N ALA A 17 4.01 -7.37 -12.18
CA ALA A 17 2.71 -6.85 -12.56
C ALA A 17 2.08 -7.61 -13.75
N TYR A 18 2.89 -7.99 -14.73
CA TYR A 18 2.41 -8.71 -15.92
C TYR A 18 1.98 -10.15 -15.60
N VAL A 19 2.78 -10.85 -14.81
CA VAL A 19 2.51 -12.26 -14.45
C VAL A 19 1.37 -12.36 -13.44
N HIS A 20 1.23 -11.37 -12.56
CA HIS A 20 0.19 -11.34 -11.55
C HIS A 20 -1.22 -11.42 -12.13
N ALA A 21 -1.51 -10.73 -13.22
CA ALA A 21 -2.83 -10.76 -13.87
C ALA A 21 -3.25 -12.19 -14.25
N GLU A 22 -2.33 -12.98 -14.79
CA GLU A 22 -2.58 -14.38 -15.14
C GLU A 22 -2.70 -15.27 -13.90
N ASN A 23 -1.80 -15.10 -12.92
CA ASN A 23 -1.82 -15.84 -11.67
C ASN A 23 -3.12 -15.60 -10.90
N SER A 24 -3.53 -14.34 -10.78
CA SER A 24 -4.77 -13.93 -10.11
C SER A 24 -5.98 -14.65 -10.70
N ARG A 25 -6.13 -14.62 -12.04
CA ARG A 25 -7.24 -15.32 -12.70
C ARG A 25 -7.25 -16.82 -12.39
N LYS A 26 -6.10 -17.49 -12.58
CA LYS A 26 -5.99 -18.95 -12.37
C LYS A 26 -6.26 -19.37 -10.93
N LEU A 27 -5.76 -18.61 -9.96
CA LEU A 27 -5.88 -18.97 -8.55
C LEU A 27 -7.26 -18.61 -7.99
N THR A 28 -7.89 -17.56 -8.48
CA THR A 28 -9.28 -17.23 -8.15
C THR A 28 -10.23 -18.33 -8.61
N GLU A 29 -10.03 -18.93 -9.79
CA GLU A 29 -10.82 -20.08 -10.29
C GLU A 29 -10.70 -21.31 -9.37
N LEU A 30 -9.60 -21.43 -8.63
CA LEU A 30 -9.36 -22.48 -7.65
C LEU A 30 -9.84 -22.14 -6.22
N GLY A 31 -10.46 -20.97 -6.02
CA GLY A 31 -10.92 -20.51 -4.71
C GLY A 31 -9.78 -20.05 -3.77
N VAL A 32 -8.61 -19.74 -4.31
CA VAL A 32 -7.44 -19.28 -3.53
C VAL A 32 -7.46 -17.77 -3.40
N LEU A 33 -7.37 -17.26 -2.17
CA LEU A 33 -7.18 -15.83 -1.90
C LEU A 33 -5.77 -15.41 -2.31
N MET A 34 -5.69 -14.42 -3.19
CA MET A 34 -4.41 -13.84 -3.62
C MET A 34 -4.04 -12.64 -2.76
N ILE A 35 -2.80 -12.63 -2.27
CA ILE A 35 -2.17 -11.48 -1.65
C ILE A 35 -1.12 -10.95 -2.63
N ASP A 36 -1.45 -9.87 -3.31
CA ASP A 36 -0.62 -9.26 -4.35
C ASP A 36 0.44 -8.35 -3.74
N LEU A 37 1.70 -8.72 -3.89
CA LEU A 37 2.89 -7.95 -3.50
C LEU A 37 3.54 -7.25 -4.71
N THR A 38 2.88 -7.28 -5.87
CA THR A 38 3.36 -6.65 -7.10
C THR A 38 2.73 -5.26 -7.28
N PRO A 39 3.28 -4.39 -8.13
CA PRO A 39 2.65 -3.11 -8.43
C PRO A 39 1.49 -3.21 -9.45
N ALA A 40 0.93 -4.39 -9.68
CA ALA A 40 -0.11 -4.62 -10.69
C ALA A 40 -1.42 -3.86 -10.42
N ALA A 41 -1.68 -3.47 -9.18
CA ALA A 41 -2.89 -2.78 -8.76
C ALA A 41 -4.20 -3.51 -9.17
N ILE A 42 -4.18 -4.84 -9.14
CA ILE A 42 -5.35 -5.69 -9.37
C ILE A 42 -5.99 -6.01 -8.03
N GLY A 43 -7.32 -5.91 -7.98
CA GLY A 43 -8.07 -6.03 -6.73
C GLY A 43 -8.02 -4.76 -5.86
N PRO A 44 -8.78 -4.73 -4.76
CA PRO A 44 -8.81 -3.58 -3.87
C PRO A 44 -7.48 -3.38 -3.17
N TYR A 45 -7.09 -2.12 -2.97
CA TYR A 45 -5.96 -1.79 -2.12
C TYR A 45 -6.23 -2.26 -0.69
N CYS A 46 -5.24 -2.92 -0.10
CA CYS A 46 -5.31 -3.44 1.25
C CYS A 46 -4.16 -2.90 2.11
N VAL A 47 -4.54 -2.14 3.13
CA VAL A 47 -3.65 -1.72 4.20
C VAL A 47 -4.25 -2.32 5.48
N PRO A 48 -3.70 -3.43 6.00
CA PRO A 48 -4.36 -4.27 6.99
C PRO A 48 -4.94 -3.53 8.20
N PRO A 49 -4.23 -2.60 8.86
CA PRO A 49 -4.79 -1.89 10.01
C PRO A 49 -5.96 -0.96 9.65
N VAL A 50 -6.10 -0.61 8.36
CA VAL A 50 -7.13 0.33 7.90
C VAL A 50 -8.36 -0.39 7.37
N ASN A 51 -8.21 -1.31 6.40
CA ASN A 51 -9.34 -1.83 5.62
C ASN A 51 -9.35 -3.34 5.34
N LEU A 52 -8.48 -4.15 5.97
CA LEU A 52 -8.46 -5.60 5.72
C LEU A 52 -9.84 -6.25 5.98
N LYS A 53 -10.46 -5.90 7.11
CA LYS A 53 -11.76 -6.49 7.49
C LYS A 53 -12.86 -6.17 6.46
N ASP A 54 -12.84 -4.97 5.90
CA ASP A 54 -13.85 -4.54 4.93
C ASP A 54 -13.63 -5.22 3.58
N ASN A 55 -12.40 -5.36 3.13
CA ASN A 55 -12.06 -6.12 1.92
C ASN A 55 -12.50 -7.58 2.03
N LEU A 56 -12.26 -8.23 3.15
CA LEU A 56 -12.67 -9.63 3.37
C LEU A 56 -14.19 -9.76 3.45
N LYS A 57 -14.89 -8.84 4.11
CA LYS A 57 -16.37 -8.81 4.14
C LYS A 57 -16.98 -8.60 2.77
N ALA A 58 -16.31 -7.80 1.92
CA ALA A 58 -16.73 -7.60 0.54
C ALA A 58 -16.47 -8.81 -0.38
N GLY A 59 -15.85 -9.88 0.13
CA GLY A 59 -15.57 -11.10 -0.61
C GLY A 59 -14.41 -10.97 -1.59
N ALA A 60 -13.43 -10.11 -1.30
CA ALA A 60 -12.25 -9.95 -2.15
C ALA A 60 -11.50 -11.28 -2.29
N THR A 61 -11.24 -11.70 -3.52
CA THR A 61 -10.44 -12.89 -3.85
C THR A 61 -9.00 -12.55 -4.18
N ASN A 62 -8.70 -11.27 -4.37
CA ASN A 62 -7.37 -10.72 -4.55
C ASN A 62 -7.31 -9.39 -3.78
N VAL A 63 -6.28 -9.20 -2.98
CA VAL A 63 -6.00 -7.93 -2.29
C VAL A 63 -4.62 -7.42 -2.67
N ASN A 64 -4.56 -6.17 -3.09
CA ASN A 64 -3.30 -5.52 -3.46
C ASN A 64 -2.68 -4.85 -2.24
N MET A 65 -1.45 -5.28 -1.89
CA MET A 65 -0.72 -4.76 -0.72
C MET A 65 -0.03 -3.42 -0.98
N VAL A 66 -0.40 -2.74 -2.04
CA VAL A 66 0.13 -1.41 -2.41
C VAL A 66 1.64 -1.46 -2.64
N THR A 67 2.42 -0.85 -1.74
CA THR A 67 3.89 -0.78 -1.76
C THR A 67 4.43 -0.72 -0.33
N CYS A 68 5.71 -0.99 -0.15
CA CYS A 68 6.34 -0.89 1.19
C CYS A 68 6.18 0.51 1.81
N GLY A 69 6.43 1.58 1.03
CA GLY A 69 6.21 2.96 1.48
C GLY A 69 4.73 3.25 1.76
N GLY A 70 3.82 2.71 0.94
CA GLY A 70 2.37 2.82 1.16
C GLY A 70 1.93 2.14 2.45
N GLN A 71 2.40 0.92 2.71
CA GLN A 71 2.07 0.19 3.95
C GLN A 71 2.58 0.91 5.20
N ALA A 72 3.73 1.59 5.12
CA ALA A 72 4.29 2.33 6.23
C ALA A 72 3.57 3.66 6.51
N THR A 73 3.02 4.31 5.49
CA THR A 73 2.56 5.72 5.56
C THR A 73 1.05 5.90 5.51
N ILE A 74 0.33 5.07 4.74
CA ILE A 74 -1.12 5.18 4.59
C ILE A 74 -1.87 5.04 5.93
N PRO A 75 -1.47 4.18 6.87
CA PRO A 75 -2.08 4.17 8.20
C PRO A 75 -2.06 5.53 8.89
N LEU A 76 -0.98 6.30 8.74
CA LEU A 76 -0.87 7.64 9.32
C LEU A 76 -1.82 8.64 8.64
N VAL A 77 -1.93 8.58 7.30
CA VAL A 77 -2.91 9.40 6.57
C VAL A 77 -4.33 9.05 7.01
N ALA A 78 -4.66 7.76 7.14
CA ALA A 78 -5.97 7.30 7.61
C ALA A 78 -6.24 7.75 9.06
N ALA A 79 -5.23 7.77 9.91
CA ALA A 79 -5.36 8.26 11.28
C ALA A 79 -5.71 9.75 11.32
N VAL A 80 -5.11 10.57 10.44
CA VAL A 80 -5.46 11.99 10.29
C VAL A 80 -6.87 12.14 9.72
N SER A 81 -7.20 11.39 8.68
CA SER A 81 -8.52 11.45 8.00
C SER A 81 -9.69 11.08 8.90
N ARG A 82 -9.46 10.27 9.95
CA ARG A 82 -10.49 9.95 10.96
C ARG A 82 -10.87 11.15 11.81
N VAL A 83 -9.99 12.12 11.96
CA VAL A 83 -10.17 13.31 12.79
C VAL A 83 -10.70 14.48 11.98
N GLN A 84 -10.07 14.76 10.85
CA GLN A 84 -10.41 15.88 9.99
C GLN A 84 -10.32 15.50 8.51
N PRO A 85 -11.12 16.11 7.62
CA PRO A 85 -10.99 15.93 6.18
C PRO A 85 -9.60 16.31 5.71
N VAL A 86 -8.95 15.43 4.94
CA VAL A 86 -7.64 15.66 4.34
C VAL A 86 -7.83 16.05 2.88
N GLU A 87 -7.53 17.30 2.54
CA GLU A 87 -7.63 17.81 1.18
C GLU A 87 -6.51 17.28 0.28
N TYR A 88 -5.32 17.15 0.85
CA TYR A 88 -4.14 16.65 0.14
C TYR A 88 -3.24 15.90 1.11
N ALA A 89 -2.73 14.75 0.68
CA ALA A 89 -1.68 14.05 1.40
C ALA A 89 -0.52 13.68 0.47
N GLU A 90 0.69 13.92 0.94
CA GLU A 90 1.92 13.54 0.25
C GLU A 90 2.76 12.64 1.12
N ILE A 91 3.25 11.55 0.55
CA ILE A 91 4.23 10.70 1.19
C ILE A 91 5.56 10.77 0.45
N ILE A 92 6.65 10.83 1.20
CA ILE A 92 8.02 10.77 0.70
C ILE A 92 8.68 9.57 1.33
N ALA A 93 8.79 8.48 0.57
CA ALA A 93 9.43 7.23 1.02
C ALA A 93 10.90 7.22 0.61
N THR A 94 11.79 7.26 1.58
CA THR A 94 13.26 7.21 1.35
C THR A 94 13.78 5.82 1.68
N ALA A 95 14.14 5.06 0.65
CA ALA A 95 14.66 3.71 0.78
C ALA A 95 16.15 3.63 0.41
N ALA A 96 16.90 2.74 1.08
CA ALA A 96 18.27 2.50 0.71
C ALA A 96 18.37 1.89 -0.70
N SER A 97 19.32 2.37 -1.49
CA SER A 97 19.55 1.88 -2.86
C SER A 97 19.71 0.36 -2.94
N LYS A 98 20.36 -0.24 -1.95
CA LYS A 98 20.55 -1.71 -1.87
C LYS A 98 19.26 -2.49 -1.63
N SER A 99 18.25 -1.86 -1.02
CA SER A 99 16.95 -2.49 -0.74
C SER A 99 15.97 -2.40 -1.90
N VAL A 100 16.23 -1.54 -2.89
CA VAL A 100 15.36 -1.33 -4.04
C VAL A 100 15.77 -2.27 -5.18
N GLY A 101 14.96 -3.30 -5.39
CA GLY A 101 15.22 -4.31 -6.41
C GLY A 101 15.03 -3.80 -7.85
N PRO A 102 15.49 -4.60 -8.85
CA PRO A 102 15.37 -4.24 -10.27
C PRO A 102 13.92 -4.02 -10.73
N GLY A 103 12.97 -4.76 -10.17
CA GLY A 103 11.55 -4.62 -10.48
C GLY A 103 11.02 -3.23 -10.12
N THR A 104 11.26 -2.77 -8.91
CA THR A 104 10.85 -1.42 -8.47
C THR A 104 11.51 -0.33 -9.30
N ARG A 105 12.81 -0.47 -9.61
CA ARG A 105 13.56 0.51 -10.42
C ARG A 105 13.00 0.65 -11.84
N LYS A 106 12.51 -0.45 -12.44
CA LYS A 106 11.90 -0.44 -13.76
C LYS A 106 10.47 0.12 -13.76
N ASN A 107 9.80 0.08 -12.61
CA ASN A 107 8.37 0.40 -12.45
C ASN A 107 8.14 1.52 -11.42
N ILE A 108 9.04 2.51 -11.35
CA ILE A 108 8.91 3.64 -10.40
C ILE A 108 7.61 4.41 -10.62
N ASP A 109 7.17 4.59 -11.86
CA ASP A 109 5.92 5.29 -12.16
C ASP A 109 4.69 4.51 -11.66
N GLU A 110 4.73 3.18 -11.73
CA GLU A 110 3.66 2.33 -11.17
C GLU A 110 3.67 2.38 -9.64
N PHE A 111 4.86 2.34 -9.04
CA PHE A 111 5.01 2.52 -7.58
C PHE A 111 4.35 3.81 -7.11
N THR A 112 4.66 4.94 -7.75
CA THR A 112 4.14 6.25 -7.34
C THR A 112 2.64 6.37 -7.59
N ARG A 113 2.13 5.88 -8.71
CA ARG A 113 0.69 5.90 -9.04
C ARG A 113 -0.12 5.01 -8.10
N THR A 114 0.31 3.77 -7.90
CA THR A 114 -0.36 2.83 -6.99
C THR A 114 -0.39 3.36 -5.56
N THR A 115 0.72 3.90 -5.09
CA THR A 115 0.78 4.47 -3.74
C THR A 115 -0.08 5.71 -3.60
N ALA A 116 -0.05 6.64 -4.57
CA ALA A 116 -0.89 7.85 -4.56
C ALA A 116 -2.38 7.49 -4.57
N GLY A 117 -2.79 6.53 -5.42
CA GLY A 117 -4.16 6.03 -5.46
C GLY A 117 -4.61 5.41 -4.13
N ALA A 118 -3.73 4.69 -3.45
CA ALA A 118 -4.05 4.11 -2.14
C ALA A 118 -4.07 5.16 -1.01
N VAL A 119 -3.29 6.24 -1.11
CA VAL A 119 -3.38 7.40 -0.21
C VAL A 119 -4.79 8.04 -0.29
N GLU A 120 -5.35 8.11 -1.51
CA GLU A 120 -6.71 8.61 -1.71
C GLU A 120 -7.76 7.59 -1.23
N GLN A 121 -7.73 6.37 -1.74
CA GLN A 121 -8.81 5.39 -1.55
C GLN A 121 -8.82 4.74 -0.16
N VAL A 122 -7.66 4.55 0.45
CA VAL A 122 -7.51 3.90 1.77
C VAL A 122 -7.15 4.90 2.85
N GLY A 123 -6.26 5.84 2.55
CA GLY A 123 -5.86 6.91 3.46
C GLY A 123 -6.95 7.96 3.69
N GLY A 124 -7.87 8.12 2.73
CA GLY A 124 -9.00 9.06 2.84
C GLY A 124 -8.66 10.50 2.43
N ALA A 125 -7.51 10.75 1.83
CA ALA A 125 -7.19 12.06 1.28
C ALA A 125 -7.97 12.31 -0.02
N LYS A 126 -8.45 13.54 -0.26
CA LYS A 126 -9.08 13.90 -1.54
C LYS A 126 -8.10 13.86 -2.70
N LYS A 127 -6.84 14.17 -2.43
CA LYS A 127 -5.75 14.15 -3.40
C LYS A 127 -4.51 13.52 -2.78
N GLY A 128 -3.94 12.52 -3.43
CA GLY A 128 -2.76 11.80 -2.99
C GLY A 128 -1.55 12.05 -3.88
N LYS A 129 -0.36 12.07 -3.30
CA LYS A 129 0.91 12.06 -4.01
C LYS A 129 1.91 11.14 -3.31
N ALA A 130 2.71 10.45 -4.08
CA ALA A 130 3.81 9.65 -3.57
C ALA A 130 5.12 10.00 -4.28
N ILE A 131 6.17 10.11 -3.49
CA ILE A 131 7.54 10.35 -3.94
C ILE A 131 8.40 9.23 -3.38
N ILE A 132 9.22 8.63 -4.21
CA ILE A 132 10.25 7.69 -3.77
C ILE A 132 11.64 8.32 -3.92
N VAL A 133 12.43 8.26 -2.86
CA VAL A 133 13.84 8.66 -2.85
C VAL A 133 14.69 7.43 -2.69
N ILE A 134 15.55 7.14 -3.66
CA ILE A 134 16.49 6.02 -3.60
C ILE A 134 17.82 6.56 -3.11
N ASN A 135 18.16 6.25 -1.86
CA ASN A 135 19.33 6.79 -1.16
C ASN A 135 20.55 5.86 -1.33
N PRO A 136 21.65 6.34 -1.92
CA PRO A 136 22.86 5.55 -2.15
C PRO A 136 23.84 5.55 -0.96
N ALA A 137 23.50 6.12 0.20
CA ALA A 137 24.41 6.24 1.33
C ALA A 137 24.97 4.89 1.81
N GLU A 138 26.22 4.92 2.28
CA GLU A 138 26.93 3.82 2.93
C GLU A 138 27.39 4.27 4.33
N PRO A 139 27.08 3.50 5.39
CA PRO A 139 26.24 2.29 5.40
C PRO A 139 24.79 2.58 4.99
N PRO A 140 24.05 1.56 4.47
CA PRO A 140 22.67 1.75 4.03
C PRO A 140 21.78 2.25 5.16
N LEU A 141 20.97 3.26 4.88
CA LEU A 141 20.00 3.79 5.83
C LEU A 141 18.77 2.88 5.96
N ILE A 142 18.18 2.84 7.15
CA ILE A 142 16.84 2.33 7.34
C ILE A 142 15.88 3.23 6.56
N MET A 143 14.82 2.63 5.97
CA MET A 143 13.78 3.39 5.28
C MET A 143 13.22 4.48 6.21
N ARG A 144 13.13 5.70 5.68
CA ARG A 144 12.55 6.85 6.37
C ARG A 144 11.45 7.43 5.51
N ASP A 145 10.30 7.60 6.10
CA ASP A 145 9.15 8.11 5.40
C ASP A 145 8.66 9.39 6.07
N THR A 146 8.24 10.34 5.24
CA THR A 146 7.61 11.59 5.68
C THR A 146 6.21 11.64 5.12
N VAL A 147 5.25 12.01 5.97
CA VAL A 147 3.86 12.19 5.60
C VAL A 147 3.46 13.64 5.83
N HIS A 148 2.98 14.30 4.79
CA HIS A 148 2.38 15.63 4.87
C HIS A 148 0.89 15.52 4.60
N CYS A 149 0.07 16.09 5.47
CA CYS A 149 -1.38 16.17 5.30
C CYS A 149 -1.82 17.64 5.37
N LEU A 150 -2.51 18.10 4.33
CA LEU A 150 -3.24 19.34 4.35
C LEU A 150 -4.67 19.07 4.79
N VAL A 151 -5.04 19.47 5.99
CA VAL A 151 -6.38 19.29 6.53
C VAL A 151 -7.23 20.54 6.30
N GLU A 152 -8.55 20.35 6.32
CA GLU A 152 -9.49 21.46 6.25
C GLU A 152 -9.53 22.23 7.59
N GLY A 153 -9.27 23.53 7.57
CA GLY A 153 -9.26 24.39 8.75
C GLY A 153 -7.96 24.26 9.58
N THR A 154 -8.06 24.62 10.85
CA THR A 154 -6.92 24.51 11.79
C THR A 154 -6.78 23.07 12.27
N PRO A 155 -5.58 22.46 12.22
CA PRO A 155 -5.38 21.09 12.69
C PRO A 155 -5.69 20.95 14.20
N ASP A 156 -6.46 19.92 14.55
CA ASP A 156 -6.59 19.46 15.94
C ASP A 156 -5.42 18.51 16.25
N GLU A 157 -4.29 19.10 16.62
CA GLU A 157 -3.05 18.35 16.88
C GLU A 157 -3.20 17.30 17.99
N ALA A 158 -4.00 17.57 19.02
CA ALA A 158 -4.19 16.64 20.13
C ALA A 158 -4.98 15.41 19.68
N ALA A 159 -6.10 15.59 18.99
CA ALA A 159 -6.93 14.50 18.49
C ALA A 159 -6.20 13.71 17.39
N ILE A 160 -5.45 14.38 16.51
CA ILE A 160 -4.63 13.72 15.48
C ILE A 160 -3.55 12.85 16.13
N THR A 161 -2.86 13.36 17.14
CA THR A 161 -1.82 12.61 17.87
C THR A 161 -2.40 11.36 18.52
N GLU A 162 -3.56 11.50 19.21
CA GLU A 162 -4.26 10.37 19.82
C GLU A 162 -4.67 9.32 18.76
N SER A 163 -5.22 9.77 17.63
CA SER A 163 -5.62 8.88 16.54
C SER A 163 -4.43 8.13 15.94
N ILE A 164 -3.25 8.76 15.81
CA ILE A 164 -2.03 8.11 15.34
C ILE A 164 -1.55 7.06 16.35
N HIS A 165 -1.59 7.35 17.65
CA HIS A 165 -1.20 6.39 18.69
C HIS A 165 -2.16 5.18 18.78
N ALA A 166 -3.41 5.36 18.37
CA ALA A 166 -4.43 4.31 18.35
C ALA A 166 -4.41 3.43 17.08
N MET A 167 -3.59 3.78 16.07
CA MET A 167 -3.47 3.06 14.82
C MET A 167 -2.55 1.84 14.97
#